data_3eb6d6f876907cf67b0b97002f7e34e6
#
_entry.id   3eb6d6f876907cf67b0b97002f7e34e6
#
_cell.length_a   1.000
_cell.length_b   1.000
_cell.length_c   1.000
_cell.angle_alpha   90.00
_cell.angle_beta   90.00
_cell.angle_gamma   90.00
#
_symmetry.space_group_name_H-M   'P 1'
#
loop_
_entity.id
_entity.type
_entity.pdbx_description
1 polymer ?
#
loop_
_entity_poly.entity_id
_entity_poly.type
_entity_poly.pdbx_seq_one_letter_code
_entity_poly.pdbx_strand_id
1 'polypeptide(L)'
;MSLLSRKIAAEVDAGPGPGPLSVADGPFQLTLHLTAASAVGIAFDALDFAETGKPNRSADALKAWGDRLAAKLTYLMEPLIVLEVDALGGEVELRSQAPSARDTLRSYYEVHLRREWTLHLRRVAFDTATRRRTTVPCQLTREALERLTDDLVASVA
;
A
#
# COMPACT_ATOMS: atom_id res chain seq x y z
N MET A 1 -10.67 8.11 12.90
CA MET A 1 -10.94 7.69 11.52
C MET A 1 -10.95 8.90 10.61
N SER A 2 -10.11 8.90 9.58
CA SER A 2 -10.05 10.00 8.61
C SER A 2 -11.32 10.00 7.72
N LEU A 3 -11.58 11.13 7.08
CA LEU A 3 -12.70 11.22 6.13
C LEU A 3 -12.44 10.31 4.91
N LEU A 4 -11.18 10.21 4.49
CA LEU A 4 -10.81 9.30 3.39
C LEU A 4 -11.13 7.84 3.75
N SER A 5 -10.82 7.43 4.98
CA SER A 5 -11.12 6.10 5.50
C SER A 5 -12.62 5.81 5.51
N ARG A 6 -13.43 6.79 5.91
CA ARG A 6 -14.90 6.66 5.87
C ARG A 6 -15.43 6.52 4.45
N LYS A 7 -14.85 7.28 3.52
CA LYS A 7 -15.26 7.23 2.11
C LYS A 7 -14.96 5.88 1.47
N ILE A 8 -13.76 5.33 1.70
CA ILE A 8 -13.43 4.02 1.13
C ILE A 8 -14.28 2.90 1.76
N ALA A 9 -14.54 2.98 3.06
CA ALA A 9 -15.41 2.02 3.73
C ALA A 9 -16.82 2.04 3.13
N ALA A 10 -17.38 3.22 2.90
CA ALA A 10 -18.70 3.37 2.30
C ALA A 10 -18.77 2.81 0.87
N GLU A 11 -17.73 3.05 0.07
CA GLU A 11 -17.67 2.53 -1.29
C GLU A 11 -17.58 1.00 -1.31
N VAL A 12 -16.78 0.42 -0.41
CA VAL A 12 -16.70 -1.04 -0.29
C VAL A 12 -18.01 -1.63 0.19
N ASP A 13 -18.71 -0.97 1.13
CA ASP A 13 -20.01 -1.41 1.65
C ASP A 13 -21.10 -1.37 0.57
N ALA A 14 -20.97 -0.53 -0.45
CA ALA A 14 -21.91 -0.48 -1.55
C ALA A 14 -21.89 -1.72 -2.44
N GLY A 15 -20.97 -2.66 -2.20
CA GLY A 15 -20.90 -3.93 -2.93
C GLY A 15 -20.43 -3.79 -4.36
N PRO A 16 -19.32 -3.04 -4.63
CA PRO A 16 -18.83 -2.90 -5.99
C PRO A 16 -18.30 -4.23 -6.53
N GLY A 17 -18.37 -4.40 -7.83
CA GLY A 17 -17.71 -5.51 -8.51
C GLY A 17 -16.20 -5.30 -8.57
N PRO A 18 -15.44 -6.29 -9.15
CA PRO A 18 -14.01 -6.14 -9.36
C PRO A 18 -13.70 -4.92 -10.23
N GLY A 19 -12.57 -4.28 -9.94
CA GLY A 19 -12.09 -3.12 -10.70
C GLY A 19 -11.58 -2.01 -9.80
N PRO A 20 -11.17 -0.88 -10.40
CA PRO A 20 -10.67 0.25 -9.64
C PRO A 20 -11.79 0.93 -8.86
N LEU A 21 -11.50 1.22 -7.60
CA LEU A 21 -12.40 1.90 -6.69
C LEU A 21 -11.64 3.09 -6.09
N SER A 22 -12.05 4.30 -6.46
CA SER A 22 -11.32 5.52 -6.10
C SER A 22 -12.14 6.42 -5.20
N VAL A 23 -11.48 7.00 -4.20
CA VAL A 23 -12.04 8.02 -3.31
C VAL A 23 -11.05 9.16 -3.16
N ALA A 24 -11.56 10.35 -2.80
CA ALA A 24 -10.74 11.51 -2.58
C ALA A 24 -11.28 12.34 -1.41
N ASP A 25 -10.38 12.96 -0.67
CA ASP A 25 -10.68 13.91 0.38
C ASP A 25 -9.61 15.00 0.41
N GLY A 26 -9.98 16.23 0.01
CA GLY A 26 -9.02 17.32 -0.13
C GLY A 26 -7.90 16.93 -1.08
N PRO A 27 -6.61 17.02 -0.63
CA PRO A 27 -5.48 16.66 -1.48
C PRO A 27 -5.24 15.14 -1.56
N PHE A 28 -5.93 14.34 -0.76
CA PHE A 28 -5.69 12.91 -0.66
C PHE A 28 -6.53 12.12 -1.65
N GLN A 29 -5.90 11.17 -2.32
CA GLN A 29 -6.57 10.25 -3.25
C GLN A 29 -6.16 8.82 -2.94
N LEU A 30 -7.13 7.90 -2.97
CA LEU A 30 -6.89 6.48 -2.74
C LEU A 30 -7.60 5.68 -3.81
N THR A 31 -6.89 4.76 -4.44
CA THR A 31 -7.46 3.83 -5.41
C THR A 31 -7.14 2.41 -5.00
N LEU A 32 -8.17 1.57 -4.87
CA LEU A 32 -8.03 0.13 -4.70
C LEU A 32 -8.34 -0.56 -6.02
N HIS A 33 -7.45 -1.43 -6.46
CA HIS A 33 -7.72 -2.32 -7.59
C HIS A 33 -8.37 -3.60 -7.04
N LEU A 34 -9.67 -3.51 -6.78
CA LEU A 34 -10.44 -4.51 -6.04
C LEU A 34 -10.62 -5.79 -6.86
N THR A 35 -10.41 -6.95 -6.23
CA THR A 35 -10.70 -8.26 -6.82
C THR A 35 -11.90 -8.92 -6.18
N ALA A 36 -12.10 -8.75 -4.87
CA ALA A 36 -13.24 -9.29 -4.15
C ALA A 36 -13.48 -8.52 -2.86
N ALA A 37 -14.72 -8.53 -2.39
CA ALA A 37 -15.10 -7.95 -1.11
C ALA A 37 -16.16 -8.80 -0.45
N SER A 38 -16.08 -8.90 0.90
CA SER A 38 -17.07 -9.58 1.73
C SER A 38 -17.35 -8.72 2.97
N ALA A 39 -18.26 -9.19 3.82
CA ALA A 39 -18.59 -8.47 5.04
C ALA A 39 -17.40 -8.31 5.99
N VAL A 40 -16.42 -9.22 5.93
CA VAL A 40 -15.29 -9.25 6.87
C VAL A 40 -13.96 -8.83 6.26
N GLY A 41 -13.83 -8.83 4.94
CA GLY A 41 -12.54 -8.57 4.31
C GLY A 41 -12.63 -8.15 2.86
N ILE A 42 -11.46 -7.78 2.34
CA ILE A 42 -11.29 -7.40 0.94
C ILE A 42 -10.03 -8.07 0.37
N ALA A 43 -10.03 -8.25 -0.93
CA ALA A 43 -8.85 -8.64 -1.70
C ALA A 43 -8.66 -7.63 -2.83
N PHE A 44 -7.42 -7.22 -3.08
CA PHE A 44 -7.10 -6.24 -4.12
C PHE A 44 -5.71 -6.51 -4.69
N ASP A 45 -5.51 -6.19 -5.98
CA ASP A 45 -4.22 -6.41 -6.64
C ASP A 45 -3.21 -5.33 -6.29
N ALA A 46 -3.66 -4.10 -6.09
CA ALA A 46 -2.81 -2.97 -5.75
C ALA A 46 -3.61 -1.88 -5.05
N LEU A 47 -2.90 -1.05 -4.30
CA LEU A 47 -3.41 0.17 -3.69
C LEU A 47 -2.51 1.32 -4.10
N ASP A 48 -3.12 2.39 -4.61
CA ASP A 48 -2.44 3.64 -4.93
C ASP A 48 -2.93 4.75 -4.01
N PHE A 49 -2.00 5.50 -3.44
CA PHE A 49 -2.29 6.64 -2.58
C PHE A 49 -1.48 7.84 -3.05
N ALA A 50 -2.08 9.02 -3.03
CA ALA A 50 -1.40 10.25 -3.42
C ALA A 50 -1.85 11.43 -2.57
N GLU A 51 -0.93 12.36 -2.35
CA GLU A 51 -1.24 13.71 -1.86
C GLU A 51 -0.93 14.69 -2.99
N THR A 52 -1.96 15.34 -3.52
CA THR A 52 -1.83 16.27 -4.65
C THR A 52 -1.56 17.70 -4.20
N GLY A 53 -1.09 18.53 -5.12
CA GLY A 53 -0.94 19.97 -4.88
C GLY A 53 0.32 20.36 -4.11
N LYS A 54 1.25 19.45 -3.90
CA LYS A 54 2.51 19.72 -3.23
C LYS A 54 3.70 19.65 -4.18
N PRO A 55 4.79 20.41 -3.93
CA PRO A 55 6.01 20.29 -4.71
C PRO A 55 6.65 18.91 -4.50
N ASN A 56 7.49 18.50 -5.44
CA ASN A 56 8.21 17.25 -5.35
C ASN A 56 9.05 17.16 -4.08
N ARG A 57 9.11 15.97 -3.49
CA ARG A 57 9.92 15.71 -2.30
C ARG A 57 11.40 15.60 -2.66
N SER A 58 12.25 16.06 -1.75
CA SER A 58 13.68 15.71 -1.77
C SER A 58 13.85 14.22 -1.45
N ALA A 59 15.02 13.67 -1.77
CA ALA A 59 15.34 12.28 -1.43
C ALA A 59 15.26 12.03 0.08
N ASP A 60 15.73 12.99 0.90
CA ASP A 60 15.67 12.88 2.35
C ASP A 60 14.23 12.89 2.87
N ALA A 61 13.38 13.74 2.34
CA ALA A 61 11.97 13.80 2.71
C ALA A 61 11.23 12.52 2.30
N LEU A 62 11.58 11.96 1.15
CA LEU A 62 11.00 10.71 0.66
C LEU A 62 11.41 9.53 1.54
N LYS A 63 12.69 9.46 1.93
CA LYS A 63 13.18 8.44 2.86
C LYS A 63 12.50 8.57 4.22
N ALA A 64 12.35 9.79 4.72
CA ALA A 64 11.65 10.04 5.99
C ALA A 64 10.20 9.55 5.93
N TRP A 65 9.52 9.74 4.82
CA TRP A 65 8.18 9.20 4.60
C TRP A 65 8.19 7.67 4.68
N GLY A 66 9.16 7.02 4.02
CA GLY A 66 9.34 5.57 4.09
C GLY A 66 9.57 5.09 5.53
N ASP A 67 10.41 5.77 6.29
CA ASP A 67 10.68 5.43 7.70
C ASP A 67 9.40 5.54 8.55
N ARG A 68 8.59 6.58 8.34
CA ARG A 68 7.31 6.73 9.06
C ARG A 68 6.33 5.62 8.71
N LEU A 69 6.26 5.23 7.44
CA LEU A 69 5.40 4.13 7.00
C LEU A 69 5.84 2.81 7.62
N ALA A 70 7.13 2.52 7.62
CA ALA A 70 7.68 1.31 8.25
C ALA A 70 7.33 1.24 9.73
N ALA A 71 7.34 2.39 10.43
CA ALA A 71 6.99 2.45 11.84
C ALA A 71 5.49 2.30 12.09
N LYS A 72 4.64 2.80 11.20
CA LYS A 72 3.17 2.77 11.35
C LYS A 72 2.52 1.47 10.87
N LEU A 73 2.99 0.91 9.76
CA LEU A 73 2.36 -0.25 9.12
C LEU A 73 2.87 -1.56 9.73
N THR A 74 2.60 -1.77 11.01
CA THR A 74 3.10 -2.93 11.77
C THR A 74 2.14 -4.11 11.76
N TYR A 75 0.95 -3.95 11.21
CA TYR A 75 -0.12 -4.96 11.23
C TYR A 75 -0.28 -5.69 9.89
N LEU A 76 0.56 -5.40 8.92
CA LEU A 76 0.68 -6.22 7.71
C LEU A 76 1.35 -7.54 8.10
N MET A 77 1.20 -8.57 7.27
CA MET A 77 1.64 -9.92 7.62
C MET A 77 3.12 -10.01 8.03
N GLU A 78 3.97 -9.16 7.44
CA GLU A 78 5.38 -9.07 7.78
C GLU A 78 5.76 -7.60 7.99
N PRO A 79 6.77 -7.30 8.83
CA PRO A 79 7.19 -5.91 9.03
C PRO A 79 7.86 -5.32 7.79
N LEU A 80 7.58 -4.04 7.52
CA LEU A 80 8.18 -3.31 6.40
C LEU A 80 9.53 -2.71 6.79
N ILE A 81 10.45 -2.71 5.84
CA ILE A 81 11.72 -1.97 5.94
C ILE A 81 11.93 -1.13 4.70
N VAL A 82 12.70 -0.05 4.83
CA VAL A 82 13.21 0.70 3.68
C VAL A 82 14.33 -0.13 3.07
N LEU A 83 14.10 -0.63 1.86
CA LEU A 83 15.04 -1.50 1.17
C LEU A 83 16.04 -0.70 0.34
N GLU A 84 15.56 0.31 -0.40
CA GLU A 84 16.37 1.06 -1.34
C GLU A 84 15.90 2.51 -1.43
N VAL A 85 16.86 3.43 -1.54
CA VAL A 85 16.60 4.85 -1.80
C VAL A 85 17.33 5.22 -3.08
N ASP A 86 16.56 5.56 -4.13
CA ASP A 86 17.10 6.04 -5.40
C ASP A 86 16.98 7.56 -5.44
N ALA A 87 18.04 8.27 -5.04
CA ALA A 87 18.03 9.72 -4.97
C ALA A 87 17.92 10.38 -6.34
N LEU A 88 18.53 9.79 -7.37
CA LEU A 88 18.49 10.32 -8.73
C LEU A 88 17.13 10.08 -9.40
N GLY A 89 16.59 8.88 -9.26
CA GLY A 89 15.29 8.53 -9.80
C GLY A 89 14.12 9.07 -9.00
N GLY A 90 14.35 9.54 -7.77
CA GLY A 90 13.30 10.06 -6.91
C GLY A 90 12.31 8.98 -6.46
N GLU A 91 12.82 7.84 -6.03
CA GLU A 91 12.01 6.70 -5.61
C GLU A 91 12.60 6.05 -4.36
N VAL A 92 11.70 5.58 -3.47
CA VAL A 92 12.08 4.76 -2.31
C VAL A 92 11.25 3.49 -2.36
N GLU A 93 11.92 2.35 -2.20
CA GLU A 93 11.26 1.05 -2.12
C GLU A 93 11.28 0.55 -0.69
N LEU A 94 10.11 0.15 -0.18
CA LEU A 94 9.99 -0.63 1.05
C LEU A 94 9.57 -2.05 0.68
N ARG A 95 10.01 -2.99 1.49
CA ARG A 95 9.64 -4.40 1.32
C ARG A 95 9.44 -5.03 2.69
N SER A 96 8.47 -5.94 2.82
CA SER A 96 8.35 -6.68 4.07
C SER A 96 9.50 -7.67 4.23
N GLN A 97 10.01 -7.75 5.47
CA GLN A 97 11.09 -8.67 5.83
C GLN A 97 10.54 -10.03 6.20
N ALA A 98 11.42 -11.04 6.14
CA ALA A 98 11.08 -12.42 6.45
C ALA A 98 9.82 -12.83 5.68
N PRO A 99 9.92 -12.93 4.34
CA PRO A 99 8.74 -13.22 3.53
C PRO A 99 8.05 -14.49 4.01
N SER A 100 6.72 -14.50 3.91
CA SER A 100 5.92 -15.67 4.23
C SER A 100 6.25 -16.80 3.27
N ALA A 101 6.63 -17.95 3.81
CA ALA A 101 7.08 -19.09 3.03
C ALA A 101 6.00 -20.17 3.00
N ARG A 102 5.67 -20.66 1.81
CA ARG A 102 4.78 -21.80 1.62
C ARG A 102 5.30 -22.61 0.42
N ASP A 103 5.80 -23.81 0.69
CA ASP A 103 6.46 -24.64 -0.32
C ASP A 103 7.62 -23.86 -0.97
N THR A 104 7.59 -23.67 -2.29
CA THR A 104 8.61 -22.90 -3.01
C THR A 104 8.28 -21.41 -3.10
N LEU A 105 7.11 -20.97 -2.62
CA LEU A 105 6.67 -19.59 -2.73
C LEU A 105 7.14 -18.74 -1.54
N ARG A 106 7.59 -17.53 -1.86
CA ARG A 106 7.95 -16.49 -0.88
C ARG A 106 7.13 -15.25 -1.20
N SER A 107 6.24 -14.88 -0.29
CA SER A 107 5.33 -13.74 -0.50
C SER A 107 5.69 -12.58 0.41
N TYR A 108 5.66 -11.37 -0.12
CA TYR A 108 6.00 -10.16 0.61
C TYR A 108 5.25 -8.96 0.05
N TYR A 109 5.10 -7.93 0.88
CA TYR A 109 4.59 -6.63 0.44
C TYR A 109 5.71 -5.81 -0.15
N GLU A 110 5.38 -5.04 -1.18
CA GLU A 110 6.29 -4.11 -1.84
C GLU A 110 5.60 -2.75 -1.93
N VAL A 111 6.28 -1.70 -1.47
CA VAL A 111 5.77 -0.34 -1.47
C VAL A 111 6.76 0.54 -2.22
N HIS A 112 6.28 1.27 -3.22
CA HIS A 112 7.07 2.24 -3.97
C HIS A 112 6.58 3.65 -3.66
N LEU A 113 7.48 4.50 -3.19
CA LEU A 113 7.23 5.91 -2.95
C LEU A 113 7.94 6.73 -4.00
N ARG A 114 7.26 7.72 -4.56
CA ARG A 114 7.83 8.62 -5.56
C ARG A 114 7.77 10.07 -5.09
N ARG A 115 8.69 10.88 -5.61
CA ARG A 115 8.81 12.29 -5.23
C ARG A 115 7.56 13.13 -5.50
N GLU A 116 6.66 12.67 -6.38
CA GLU A 116 5.38 13.30 -6.65
C GLU A 116 4.35 13.09 -5.52
N TRP A 117 4.75 12.56 -4.39
CA TRP A 117 3.88 12.23 -3.26
C TRP A 117 2.91 11.09 -3.57
N THR A 118 3.37 10.12 -4.34
CA THR A 118 2.60 8.92 -4.67
C THR A 118 3.17 7.69 -3.99
N LEU A 119 2.28 6.78 -3.65
CA LEU A 119 2.59 5.49 -3.04
C LEU A 119 1.86 4.39 -3.81
N HIS A 120 2.57 3.33 -4.14
CA HIS A 120 2.01 2.13 -4.74
C HIS A 120 2.34 0.94 -3.86
N LEU A 121 1.31 0.20 -3.43
CA LEU A 121 1.46 -0.98 -2.58
C LEU A 121 0.89 -2.19 -3.31
N ARG A 122 1.65 -3.28 -3.32
CA ARG A 122 1.23 -4.57 -3.87
C ARG A 122 1.86 -5.72 -3.10
N ARG A 123 1.31 -6.91 -3.30
CA ARG A 123 1.90 -8.13 -2.77
C ARG A 123 2.49 -8.95 -3.91
N VAL A 124 3.70 -9.46 -3.69
CA VAL A 124 4.44 -10.21 -4.70
C VAL A 124 4.74 -11.61 -4.15
N ALA A 125 4.61 -12.61 -5.00
CA ALA A 125 5.07 -13.96 -4.72
C ALA A 125 6.26 -14.26 -5.64
N PHE A 126 7.33 -14.76 -5.04
CA PHE A 126 8.51 -15.25 -5.75
C PHE A 126 8.59 -16.77 -5.59
N ASP A 127 8.67 -17.47 -6.72
CA ASP A 127 8.82 -18.91 -6.73
C ASP A 127 10.31 -19.26 -6.82
N THR A 128 10.83 -19.89 -5.75
CA THR A 128 12.27 -20.24 -5.68
C THR A 128 12.66 -21.34 -6.69
N ALA A 129 11.71 -22.16 -7.12
CA ALA A 129 11.98 -23.22 -8.10
C ALA A 129 12.07 -22.68 -9.53
N THR A 130 11.14 -21.81 -9.94
CA THR A 130 11.09 -21.25 -11.30
C THR A 130 11.77 -19.89 -11.40
N ARG A 131 12.06 -19.23 -10.28
CA ARG A 131 12.60 -17.87 -10.15
C ARG A 131 11.69 -16.81 -10.76
N ARG A 132 10.39 -17.06 -10.78
CA ARG A 132 9.40 -16.12 -11.30
C ARG A 132 8.77 -15.31 -10.18
N ARG A 133 8.54 -14.03 -10.48
CA ARG A 133 7.79 -13.11 -9.63
C ARG A 133 6.40 -12.91 -10.24
N THR A 134 5.38 -12.97 -9.39
CA THR A 134 4.00 -12.68 -9.80
C THR A 134 3.36 -11.79 -8.76
N THR A 135 2.48 -10.89 -9.20
CA THR A 135 1.64 -10.13 -8.28
C THR A 135 0.51 -11.03 -7.81
N VAL A 136 0.30 -11.07 -6.50
CA VAL A 136 -0.78 -11.82 -5.87
C VAL A 136 -1.71 -10.86 -5.14
N PRO A 137 -2.98 -11.22 -4.91
CA PRO A 137 -3.88 -10.33 -4.19
C PRO A 137 -3.41 -10.03 -2.77
N CYS A 138 -3.53 -8.77 -2.37
CA CYS A 138 -3.46 -8.38 -0.97
C CYS A 138 -4.80 -8.73 -0.31
N GLN A 139 -4.76 -9.24 0.90
CA GLN A 139 -5.97 -9.56 1.66
C GLN A 139 -5.92 -8.84 3.00
N LEU A 140 -6.93 -8.04 3.28
CA LEU A 140 -7.07 -7.31 4.53
C LEU A 140 -8.48 -7.47 5.09
N THR A 141 -8.61 -7.40 6.40
CA THR A 141 -9.92 -7.20 7.01
C THR A 141 -10.42 -5.80 6.67
N ARG A 142 -11.74 -5.59 6.77
CA ARG A 142 -12.33 -4.25 6.63
C ARG A 142 -11.69 -3.27 7.60
N GLU A 143 -11.48 -3.68 8.84
CA GLU A 143 -10.87 -2.86 9.87
C GLU A 143 -9.43 -2.51 9.55
N ALA A 144 -8.64 -3.47 9.05
CA ALA A 144 -7.26 -3.22 8.65
C ALA A 144 -7.17 -2.24 7.47
N LEU A 145 -8.11 -2.30 6.51
CA LEU A 145 -8.18 -1.33 5.42
C LEU A 145 -8.40 0.09 5.93
N GLU A 146 -9.33 0.27 6.86
CA GLU A 146 -9.61 1.58 7.45
C GLU A 146 -8.39 2.12 8.20
N ARG A 147 -7.74 1.27 8.99
CA ARG A 147 -6.51 1.62 9.70
C ARG A 147 -5.38 1.99 8.73
N LEU A 148 -5.20 1.22 7.67
CA LEU A 148 -4.19 1.49 6.65
C LEU A 148 -4.44 2.86 6.01
N THR A 149 -5.66 3.17 5.65
CA THR A 149 -6.02 4.47 5.06
C THR A 149 -5.70 5.62 6.01
N ASP A 150 -6.06 5.49 7.29
CA ASP A 150 -5.75 6.50 8.31
C ASP A 150 -4.23 6.68 8.47
N ASP A 151 -3.48 5.60 8.49
CA ASP A 151 -2.02 5.65 8.63
C ASP A 151 -1.35 6.27 7.40
N LEU A 152 -1.86 6.02 6.20
CA LEU A 152 -1.36 6.65 4.98
C LEU A 152 -1.54 8.17 5.04
N VAL A 153 -2.72 8.64 5.43
CA VAL A 153 -2.99 10.08 5.57
C VAL A 153 -2.08 10.70 6.64
N ALA A 154 -1.93 10.04 7.78
CA ALA A 154 -1.08 10.54 8.87
C ALA A 154 0.41 10.53 8.51
N SER A 155 0.85 9.65 7.62
CA SER A 155 2.26 9.48 7.29
C SER A 155 2.87 10.63 6.49
N VAL A 156 2.05 11.40 5.78
CA VAL A 156 2.53 12.50 4.92
C VAL A 156 2.66 13.84 5.67
N ALA A 157 2.31 13.87 6.91
CA ALA A 157 2.36 15.08 7.73
C ALA A 157 3.81 15.49 8.06
#